data_457d5fc51e278d37108130ffea2fc5bb
#
_entry.id   457d5fc51e278d37108130ffea2fc5bb
#
_cell.length_a   1.000
_cell.length_b   1.000
_cell.length_c   1.000
_cell.angle_alpha   90.00
_cell.angle_beta   90.00
_cell.angle_gamma   90.00
#
_symmetry.space_group_name_H-M   'P 1'
#
loop_
_entity.id
_entity.type
_entity.pdbx_description
1 polymer ?
#
loop_
_entity_poly.entity_id
_entity_poly.type
_entity_poly.pdbx_seq_one_letter_code
_entity_poly.pdbx_strand_id
1 'polypeptide(L)'
;MRNLWIFINRYNAFFLFVIFFTIGVVLTVKNNAYQRSVTLNSTNQIVGQAYIRLNVFKRYMNLGEVNDSLAFENAKLNTELLALKGIDSAKNVVVKDTVNHVQYTYLAARVIKNSVTLRNNIITINKGTLDGIESGMPVISAGKGVVGIIRDVSDHLATIESLLNKDAKISVSLKSTNAIGSLVWGDRNSDVRKAFIKDVANHIQVKLRDTVITSGFGSFPPGIPVGLISNKGISTGDNFLTIEIRLFNDFSTLQYVYVIKDKLAQEQKALELKLPNEQ
;
A
#
# COMPACT_ATOMS: atom_id res chain seq x y z
N MET A 1 33.55 -34.86 41.94
CA MET A 1 32.79 -34.89 43.20
C MET A 1 33.61 -34.49 44.40
N ARG A 2 34.91 -34.86 44.52
CA ARG A 2 35.77 -34.48 45.68
C ARG A 2 35.94 -32.96 45.89
N ASN A 3 36.05 -32.18 44.81
CA ASN A 3 36.21 -30.71 44.90
C ASN A 3 34.93 -29.98 45.35
N LEU A 4 33.75 -30.50 45.01
CA LEU A 4 32.47 -29.97 45.48
C LEU A 4 32.29 -30.17 46.98
N TRP A 5 32.71 -31.34 47.48
CA TRP A 5 32.63 -31.65 48.92
C TRP A 5 33.55 -30.77 49.79
N ILE A 6 34.77 -30.49 49.29
CA ILE A 6 35.74 -29.59 49.91
C ILE A 6 35.21 -28.16 49.96
N PHE A 7 34.55 -27.70 48.84
CA PHE A 7 33.94 -26.38 48.73
C PHE A 7 32.78 -26.20 49.76
N ILE A 8 31.88 -27.19 49.82
CA ILE A 8 30.75 -27.16 50.77
C ILE A 8 31.26 -27.13 52.22
N ASN A 9 32.27 -27.97 52.55
CA ASN A 9 32.83 -28.00 53.91
C ASN A 9 33.57 -26.68 54.29
N ARG A 10 34.22 -26.04 53.33
CA ARG A 10 34.95 -24.78 53.56
C ARG A 10 33.99 -23.61 53.80
N TYR A 11 32.80 -23.64 53.19
CA TYR A 11 31.79 -22.57 53.34
C TYR A 11 30.54 -23.04 54.09
N ASN A 12 30.66 -24.01 54.94
CA ASN A 12 29.54 -24.65 55.64
C ASN A 12 28.65 -23.63 56.40
N ALA A 13 29.27 -22.65 57.09
CA ALA A 13 28.51 -21.61 57.76
C ALA A 13 27.64 -20.75 56.81
N PHE A 14 28.14 -20.47 55.61
CA PHE A 14 27.39 -19.74 54.59
C PHE A 14 26.21 -20.56 54.06
N PHE A 15 26.42 -21.84 53.76
CA PHE A 15 25.34 -22.72 53.29
C PHE A 15 24.25 -22.93 54.34
N LEU A 16 24.65 -23.09 55.64
CA LEU A 16 23.73 -23.17 56.76
C LEU A 16 22.91 -21.86 56.90
N PHE A 17 23.58 -20.70 56.80
CA PHE A 17 22.90 -19.41 56.85
C PHE A 17 21.86 -19.30 55.72
N VAL A 18 22.21 -19.63 54.46
CA VAL A 18 21.29 -19.56 53.34
C VAL A 18 20.09 -20.50 53.54
N ILE A 19 20.31 -21.72 54.04
CA ILE A 19 19.23 -22.69 54.34
C ILE A 19 18.30 -22.10 55.41
N PHE A 20 18.81 -21.65 56.53
CA PHE A 20 17.99 -21.10 57.61
C PHE A 20 17.30 -19.81 57.23
N PHE A 21 17.96 -18.95 56.46
CA PHE A 21 17.36 -17.75 55.89
C PHE A 21 16.18 -18.09 54.98
N THR A 22 16.36 -19.05 54.08
CA THR A 22 15.30 -19.49 53.17
C THR A 22 14.12 -20.08 53.95
N ILE A 23 14.38 -20.94 54.94
CA ILE A 23 13.35 -21.50 55.80
C ILE A 23 12.62 -20.38 56.56
N GLY A 24 13.33 -19.40 57.12
CA GLY A 24 12.78 -18.26 57.81
C GLY A 24 11.84 -17.44 56.93
N VAL A 25 12.27 -17.13 55.71
CA VAL A 25 11.45 -16.40 54.72
C VAL A 25 10.19 -17.21 54.37
N VAL A 26 10.31 -18.51 54.08
CA VAL A 26 9.17 -19.36 53.75
C VAL A 26 8.17 -19.43 54.92
N LEU A 27 8.63 -19.61 56.14
CA LEU A 27 7.77 -19.63 57.32
C LEU A 27 7.07 -18.28 57.56
N THR A 28 7.78 -17.16 57.37
CA THR A 28 7.21 -15.82 57.54
C THR A 28 6.10 -15.56 56.53
N VAL A 29 6.32 -15.91 55.24
CA VAL A 29 5.33 -15.75 54.18
C VAL A 29 4.15 -16.71 54.38
N LYS A 30 4.38 -17.94 54.84
CA LYS A 30 3.34 -18.97 54.98
C LYS A 30 2.43 -18.71 56.21
N ASN A 31 2.99 -18.16 57.32
CA ASN A 31 2.25 -17.93 58.58
C ASN A 31 1.58 -16.57 58.67
N ASN A 32 1.92 -15.60 57.84
CA ASN A 32 1.34 -14.27 57.93
C ASN A 32 0.42 -14.01 56.73
N ALA A 33 -0.92 -13.98 56.97
CA ALA A 33 -1.93 -13.78 55.93
C ALA A 33 -1.73 -12.46 55.17
N TYR A 34 -1.25 -11.40 55.84
CA TYR A 34 -0.96 -10.10 55.24
C TYR A 34 0.22 -10.19 54.27
N GLN A 35 1.33 -10.80 54.66
CA GLN A 35 2.51 -10.95 53.79
C GLN A 35 2.25 -11.88 52.63
N ARG A 36 1.44 -12.93 52.83
CA ARG A 36 0.98 -13.81 51.76
C ARG A 36 0.15 -13.06 50.68
N SER A 37 -0.75 -12.16 51.14
CA SER A 37 -1.55 -11.33 50.24
C SER A 37 -0.67 -10.34 49.45
N VAL A 38 0.28 -9.68 50.13
CA VAL A 38 1.22 -8.75 49.43
C VAL A 38 2.11 -9.48 48.45
N THR A 39 2.64 -10.65 48.80
CA THR A 39 3.51 -11.46 47.93
C THR A 39 2.72 -11.95 46.68
N LEU A 40 1.50 -12.46 46.88
CA LEU A 40 0.66 -12.90 45.76
C LEU A 40 0.28 -11.74 44.86
N ASN A 41 -0.10 -10.58 45.39
CA ASN A 41 -0.42 -9.40 44.60
C ASN A 41 0.79 -8.87 43.84
N SER A 42 1.95 -8.80 44.44
CA SER A 42 3.19 -8.38 43.77
C SER A 42 3.60 -9.35 42.65
N THR A 43 3.50 -10.66 42.92
CA THR A 43 3.78 -11.68 41.91
C THR A 43 2.80 -11.59 40.73
N ASN A 44 1.50 -11.42 40.98
CA ASN A 44 0.49 -11.24 39.96
C ASN A 44 0.73 -9.97 39.14
N GLN A 45 1.18 -8.89 39.75
CA GLN A 45 1.49 -7.66 39.05
C GLN A 45 2.70 -7.80 38.13
N ILE A 46 3.77 -8.46 38.59
CA ILE A 46 4.97 -8.73 37.75
C ILE A 46 4.63 -9.67 36.61
N VAL A 47 3.91 -10.75 36.89
CA VAL A 47 3.45 -11.72 35.87
C VAL A 47 2.51 -11.04 34.88
N GLY A 48 1.57 -10.20 35.36
CA GLY A 48 0.67 -9.42 34.51
C GLY A 48 1.43 -8.49 33.56
N GLN A 49 2.43 -7.76 34.04
CA GLN A 49 3.25 -6.89 33.21
C GLN A 49 4.10 -7.68 32.18
N ALA A 50 4.60 -8.86 32.56
CA ALA A 50 5.32 -9.74 31.64
C ALA A 50 4.39 -10.23 30.52
N TYR A 51 3.15 -10.64 30.84
CA TYR A 51 2.15 -11.03 29.83
C TYR A 51 1.76 -9.87 28.91
N ILE A 52 1.60 -8.66 29.44
CA ILE A 52 1.31 -7.47 28.61
C ILE A 52 2.44 -7.23 27.61
N ARG A 53 3.70 -7.29 28.03
CA ARG A 53 4.86 -7.12 27.14
C ARG A 53 4.94 -8.23 26.07
N LEU A 54 4.72 -9.48 26.47
CA LEU A 54 4.66 -10.60 25.54
C LEU A 54 3.54 -10.47 24.52
N ASN A 55 2.35 -10.00 24.94
CA ASN A 55 1.23 -9.77 24.03
C ASN A 55 1.47 -8.59 23.07
N VAL A 56 2.16 -7.54 23.52
CA VAL A 56 2.59 -6.43 22.64
C VAL A 56 3.58 -6.97 21.60
N PHE A 57 4.55 -7.78 22.01
CA PHE A 57 5.51 -8.39 21.10
C PHE A 57 4.85 -9.34 20.09
N LYS A 58 3.94 -10.22 20.54
CA LYS A 58 3.16 -11.09 19.64
C LYS A 58 2.32 -10.28 18.64
N ARG A 59 1.67 -9.22 19.08
CA ARG A 59 0.91 -8.32 18.17
C ARG A 59 1.83 -7.69 17.13
N TYR A 60 3.02 -7.26 17.53
CA TYR A 60 3.99 -6.70 16.61
C TYR A 60 4.48 -7.73 15.57
N MET A 61 4.73 -8.98 16.00
CA MET A 61 5.10 -10.08 15.09
C MET A 61 4.00 -10.42 14.08
N ASN A 62 2.71 -10.33 14.50
CA ASN A 62 1.57 -10.64 13.61
C ASN A 62 1.13 -9.44 12.77
N LEU A 63 1.78 -8.28 12.91
CA LEU A 63 1.37 -7.05 12.21
C LEU A 63 1.45 -7.22 10.68
N GLY A 64 2.42 -8.01 10.19
CA GLY A 64 2.56 -8.35 8.78
C GLY A 64 1.34 -9.11 8.24
N GLU A 65 0.93 -10.17 8.91
CA GLU A 65 -0.24 -10.98 8.52
C GLU A 65 -1.55 -10.17 8.56
N VAL A 66 -1.71 -9.33 9.60
CA VAL A 66 -2.88 -8.44 9.71
C VAL A 66 -2.90 -7.43 8.57
N ASN A 67 -1.75 -6.84 8.22
CA ASN A 67 -1.66 -5.92 7.09
C ASN A 67 -1.94 -6.62 5.75
N ASP A 68 -1.44 -7.83 5.54
CA ASP A 68 -1.72 -8.62 4.34
C ASP A 68 -3.22 -8.93 4.23
N SER A 69 -3.87 -9.33 5.35
CA SER A 69 -5.32 -9.57 5.41
C SER A 69 -6.13 -8.32 5.12
N LEU A 70 -5.77 -7.18 5.73
CA LEU A 70 -6.43 -5.89 5.49
C LEU A 70 -6.27 -5.44 4.03
N ALA A 71 -5.10 -5.64 3.42
CA ALA A 71 -4.89 -5.33 2.01
C ALA A 71 -5.77 -6.19 1.10
N PHE A 72 -5.91 -7.48 1.41
CA PHE A 72 -6.79 -8.39 0.67
C PHE A 72 -8.27 -8.01 0.81
N GLU A 73 -8.75 -7.73 2.04
CA GLU A 73 -10.13 -7.27 2.26
C GLU A 73 -10.41 -5.95 1.56
N ASN A 74 -9.48 -4.99 1.59
CA ASN A 74 -9.64 -3.74 0.85
C ASN A 74 -9.71 -3.96 -0.67
N ALA A 75 -8.93 -4.90 -1.23
CA ALA A 75 -9.01 -5.24 -2.64
C ALA A 75 -10.40 -5.81 -2.99
N LYS A 76 -10.91 -6.72 -2.17
CA LYS A 76 -12.25 -7.31 -2.32
C LYS A 76 -13.34 -6.25 -2.26
N LEU A 77 -13.33 -5.39 -1.23
CA LEU A 77 -14.31 -4.31 -1.07
C LEU A 77 -14.26 -3.30 -2.23
N ASN A 78 -13.07 -2.98 -2.75
CA ASN A 78 -12.95 -2.12 -3.93
C ASN A 78 -13.55 -2.76 -5.18
N THR A 79 -13.38 -4.07 -5.36
CA THR A 79 -14.00 -4.83 -6.45
C THR A 79 -15.52 -4.79 -6.36
N GLU A 80 -16.08 -5.05 -5.17
CA GLU A 80 -17.52 -5.01 -4.92
C GLU A 80 -18.10 -3.59 -5.13
N LEU A 81 -17.38 -2.56 -4.70
CA LEU A 81 -17.82 -1.18 -4.84
C LEU A 81 -17.89 -0.74 -6.30
N LEU A 82 -16.98 -1.21 -7.16
CA LEU A 82 -17.04 -0.95 -8.61
C LEU A 82 -18.18 -1.71 -9.26
N ALA A 83 -18.44 -2.94 -8.83
CA ALA A 83 -19.60 -3.71 -9.30
C ALA A 83 -20.91 -2.95 -9.03
N LEU A 84 -21.07 -2.40 -7.83
CA LEU A 84 -22.24 -1.60 -7.47
C LEU A 84 -22.34 -0.28 -8.25
N LYS A 85 -21.22 0.42 -8.47
CA LYS A 85 -21.20 1.66 -9.26
C LYS A 85 -21.52 1.43 -10.74
N GLY A 86 -21.11 0.30 -11.29
CA GLY A 86 -21.47 -0.10 -12.67
C GLY A 86 -22.97 -0.26 -12.87
N ILE A 87 -23.69 -0.74 -11.83
CA ILE A 87 -25.15 -0.89 -11.86
C ILE A 87 -25.86 0.48 -11.87
N ASP A 88 -25.34 1.47 -11.13
CA ASP A 88 -25.94 2.82 -11.07
C ASP A 88 -25.77 3.63 -12.36
N SER A 89 -24.73 3.38 -13.14
CA SER A 89 -24.50 4.04 -14.43
C SER A 89 -25.42 3.52 -15.54
N ALA A 90 -26.03 2.35 -15.36
CA ALA A 90 -26.89 1.68 -16.34
C ALA A 90 -28.39 2.01 -16.20
N LYS A 91 -28.76 3.05 -15.45
CA LYS A 91 -30.15 3.36 -15.10
C LYS A 91 -31.09 3.75 -16.26
N ASN A 92 -30.66 3.66 -17.54
CA ASN A 92 -31.53 3.99 -18.69
C ASN A 92 -31.63 2.93 -19.79
N VAL A 93 -31.19 1.69 -19.57
CA VAL A 93 -31.44 0.61 -20.53
C VAL A 93 -31.88 -0.64 -19.77
N VAL A 94 -33.16 -1.00 -19.93
CA VAL A 94 -33.67 -2.29 -19.49
C VAL A 94 -33.06 -3.36 -20.37
N VAL A 95 -31.90 -3.88 -19.99
CA VAL A 95 -31.39 -5.15 -20.45
C VAL A 95 -31.34 -6.08 -19.24
N LYS A 96 -32.29 -7.03 -19.22
CA LYS A 96 -32.26 -8.17 -18.31
C LYS A 96 -31.03 -9.03 -18.66
N ASP A 97 -29.88 -8.74 -18.07
CA ASP A 97 -28.77 -9.69 -18.02
C ASP A 97 -28.30 -9.83 -16.58
N THR A 98 -28.67 -10.96 -16.02
CA THR A 98 -28.43 -11.43 -14.66
C THR A 98 -27.02 -12.05 -14.51
N VAL A 99 -25.99 -11.41 -15.07
CA VAL A 99 -24.60 -11.84 -14.82
C VAL A 99 -23.82 -10.63 -14.37
N ASN A 100 -23.35 -10.67 -13.12
CA ASN A 100 -22.48 -9.69 -12.49
C ASN A 100 -21.17 -9.55 -13.32
N HIS A 101 -21.16 -8.74 -14.34
CA HIS A 101 -19.96 -8.42 -15.09
C HIS A 101 -19.18 -7.31 -14.37
N VAL A 102 -18.47 -7.71 -13.32
CA VAL A 102 -17.43 -6.86 -12.74
C VAL A 102 -16.30 -6.76 -13.78
N GLN A 103 -16.20 -5.63 -14.50
CA GLN A 103 -15.16 -5.40 -15.49
C GLN A 103 -13.77 -5.37 -14.85
N TYR A 104 -13.63 -4.64 -13.74
CA TYR A 104 -12.35 -4.45 -13.05
C TYR A 104 -12.27 -5.25 -11.77
N THR A 105 -11.16 -5.96 -11.57
CA THR A 105 -10.84 -6.65 -10.30
C THR A 105 -9.52 -6.13 -9.75
N TYR A 106 -9.39 -6.12 -8.42
CA TYR A 106 -8.19 -5.64 -7.72
C TYR A 106 -7.42 -6.81 -7.12
N LEU A 107 -6.15 -6.91 -7.41
CA LEU A 107 -5.23 -7.87 -6.82
C LEU A 107 -4.25 -7.13 -5.90
N ALA A 108 -4.28 -7.45 -4.61
CA ALA A 108 -3.35 -6.88 -3.63
C ALA A 108 -1.95 -7.47 -3.81
N ALA A 109 -0.94 -6.62 -3.79
CA ALA A 109 0.47 -6.99 -3.86
C ALA A 109 1.30 -6.15 -2.89
N ARG A 110 2.33 -6.77 -2.30
CA ARG A 110 3.28 -6.09 -1.42
C ARG A 110 4.47 -5.59 -2.21
N VAL A 111 4.90 -4.37 -1.92
CA VAL A 111 6.10 -3.78 -2.49
C VAL A 111 7.33 -4.40 -1.83
N ILE A 112 8.24 -4.96 -2.64
CA ILE A 112 9.52 -5.55 -2.20
C ILE A 112 10.65 -4.54 -2.34
N LYS A 113 10.64 -3.80 -3.45
CA LYS A 113 11.66 -2.80 -3.76
C LYS A 113 11.00 -1.59 -4.38
N ASN A 114 11.46 -0.41 -3.98
CA ASN A 114 10.95 0.86 -4.49
C ASN A 114 12.11 1.83 -4.70
N SER A 115 12.15 2.50 -5.84
CA SER A 115 13.06 3.61 -6.11
C SER A 115 12.27 4.89 -6.35
N VAL A 116 12.75 6.02 -5.78
CA VAL A 116 12.10 7.34 -5.91
C VAL A 116 13.10 8.45 -6.28
N THR A 117 14.39 8.15 -6.30
CA THR A 117 15.46 9.13 -6.52
C THR A 117 16.11 9.07 -7.90
N LEU A 118 15.72 8.07 -8.70
CA LEU A 118 16.27 7.87 -10.04
C LEU A 118 15.45 8.63 -11.08
N ARG A 119 15.96 8.77 -12.29
CA ARG A 119 15.17 9.25 -13.44
C ARG A 119 14.17 8.20 -13.92
N ASN A 120 14.57 6.93 -13.89
CA ASN A 120 13.76 5.79 -14.28
C ASN A 120 13.42 4.98 -13.02
N ASN A 121 12.44 5.46 -12.25
CA ASN A 121 12.02 4.79 -11.03
C ASN A 121 11.16 3.56 -11.33
N ILE A 122 11.49 2.47 -10.64
CA ILE A 122 10.84 1.17 -10.76
C ILE A 122 10.46 0.67 -9.37
N ILE A 123 9.30 0.03 -9.28
CA ILE A 123 8.80 -0.63 -8.07
C ILE A 123 8.69 -2.13 -8.37
N THR A 124 9.17 -2.98 -7.46
CA THR A 124 9.03 -4.45 -7.57
C THR A 124 8.01 -4.95 -6.56
N ILE A 125 7.11 -5.84 -7.00
CA ILE A 125 6.05 -6.43 -6.18
C ILE A 125 6.18 -7.96 -6.12
N ASN A 126 5.61 -8.57 -5.05
CA ASN A 126 5.62 -10.01 -4.76
C ASN A 126 4.51 -10.80 -5.48
N LYS A 127 4.12 -10.37 -6.67
CA LYS A 127 3.10 -11.02 -7.49
C LYS A 127 3.59 -11.09 -8.93
N GLY A 128 3.28 -12.20 -9.62
CA GLY A 128 3.73 -12.48 -10.97
C GLY A 128 2.68 -13.13 -11.86
N THR A 129 3.14 -13.81 -12.93
CA THR A 129 2.25 -14.49 -13.89
C THR A 129 1.39 -15.56 -13.23
N LEU A 130 1.90 -16.28 -12.23
CA LEU A 130 1.15 -17.30 -11.49
C LEU A 130 -0.02 -16.70 -10.69
N ASP A 131 0.04 -15.41 -10.35
CA ASP A 131 -1.05 -14.67 -9.70
C ASP A 131 -1.98 -14.01 -10.72
N GLY A 132 -1.73 -14.17 -12.02
CA GLY A 132 -2.52 -13.57 -13.10
C GLY A 132 -2.17 -12.13 -13.40
N ILE A 133 -0.92 -11.71 -13.10
CA ILE A 133 -0.38 -10.39 -13.47
C ILE A 133 0.14 -10.44 -14.90
N GLU A 134 -0.17 -9.42 -15.68
CA GLU A 134 0.26 -9.24 -17.05
C GLU A 134 0.86 -7.84 -17.23
N SER A 135 1.75 -7.69 -18.23
CA SER A 135 2.30 -6.38 -18.62
C SER A 135 1.20 -5.45 -19.12
N GLY A 136 1.29 -4.17 -18.79
CA GLY A 136 0.31 -3.14 -19.13
C GLY A 136 -0.80 -2.95 -18.10
N MET A 137 -0.92 -3.83 -17.08
CA MET A 137 -1.92 -3.65 -16.02
C MET A 137 -1.61 -2.41 -15.18
N PRO A 138 -2.62 -1.56 -14.91
CA PRO A 138 -2.45 -0.38 -14.07
C PRO A 138 -2.38 -0.73 -12.59
N VAL A 139 -1.63 0.09 -11.84
CA VAL A 139 -1.38 -0.11 -10.42
C VAL A 139 -1.72 1.15 -9.63
N ILE A 140 -2.46 0.98 -8.54
CA ILE A 140 -2.82 2.05 -7.60
C ILE A 140 -2.35 1.73 -6.18
N SER A 141 -2.25 2.76 -5.34
CA SER A 141 -1.96 2.61 -3.91
C SER A 141 -3.19 2.22 -3.09
N ALA A 142 -2.98 1.81 -1.85
CA ALA A 142 -4.07 1.61 -0.87
C ALA A 142 -4.92 2.89 -0.66
N GLY A 143 -4.32 4.08 -0.81
CA GLY A 143 -5.01 5.38 -0.82
C GLY A 143 -5.76 5.69 -2.12
N LYS A 144 -5.85 4.74 -3.06
CA LYS A 144 -6.51 4.83 -4.38
C LYS A 144 -5.86 5.80 -5.37
N GLY A 145 -4.66 6.31 -5.09
CA GLY A 145 -3.92 7.14 -6.04
C GLY A 145 -3.15 6.30 -7.07
N VAL A 146 -2.93 6.85 -8.25
CA VAL A 146 -2.14 6.21 -9.32
C VAL A 146 -0.70 5.96 -8.87
N VAL A 147 -0.18 4.74 -9.08
CA VAL A 147 1.22 4.36 -8.78
C VAL A 147 2.04 4.18 -10.07
N GLY A 148 1.52 3.50 -11.06
CA GLY A 148 2.23 3.20 -12.30
C GLY A 148 1.57 2.09 -13.10
N ILE A 149 2.33 1.49 -14.01
CA ILE A 149 1.87 0.42 -14.92
C ILE A 149 2.83 -0.76 -14.81
N ILE A 150 2.34 -1.99 -14.82
CA ILE A 150 3.17 -3.20 -14.87
C ILE A 150 3.97 -3.20 -16.17
N ARG A 151 5.30 -3.33 -16.05
CA ARG A 151 6.22 -3.36 -17.18
C ARG A 151 6.66 -4.78 -17.50
N ASP A 152 7.42 -5.42 -16.62
CA ASP A 152 7.96 -6.76 -16.81
C ASP A 152 7.40 -7.69 -15.72
N VAL A 153 7.15 -8.94 -16.09
CA VAL A 153 6.54 -9.94 -15.21
C VAL A 153 7.32 -11.23 -15.30
N SER A 154 7.64 -11.81 -14.14
CA SER A 154 8.15 -13.17 -13.99
C SER A 154 7.12 -14.04 -13.26
N ASP A 155 7.44 -15.30 -12.98
CA ASP A 155 6.50 -16.23 -12.35
C ASP A 155 5.96 -15.74 -11.01
N HIS A 156 6.81 -15.14 -10.16
CA HIS A 156 6.48 -14.73 -8.79
C HIS A 156 6.61 -13.23 -8.53
N LEU A 157 7.20 -12.49 -9.44
CA LEU A 157 7.50 -11.07 -9.28
C LEU A 157 7.09 -10.28 -10.50
N ALA A 158 6.74 -9.01 -10.29
CA ALA A 158 6.56 -8.07 -11.38
C ALA A 158 7.23 -6.72 -11.06
N THR A 159 7.60 -6.00 -12.12
CA THR A 159 8.10 -4.63 -12.03
C THR A 159 7.04 -3.66 -12.52
N ILE A 160 6.90 -2.56 -11.80
CA ILE A 160 6.01 -1.44 -12.13
C ILE A 160 6.87 -0.30 -12.62
N GLU A 161 6.59 0.21 -13.80
CA GLU A 161 7.06 1.52 -14.22
C GLU A 161 6.31 2.57 -13.40
N SER A 162 7.02 3.20 -12.48
CA SER A 162 6.45 4.17 -11.55
C SER A 162 5.96 5.42 -12.29
N LEU A 163 4.90 6.06 -11.77
CA LEU A 163 4.53 7.43 -12.19
C LEU A 163 5.73 8.39 -12.10
N LEU A 164 6.65 8.16 -11.17
CA LEU A 164 7.90 8.92 -11.03
C LEU A 164 8.99 8.46 -12.01
N ASN A 165 8.62 7.99 -13.18
CA ASN A 165 9.55 7.68 -14.28
C ASN A 165 9.41 8.74 -15.37
N LYS A 166 10.54 9.22 -15.92
CA LYS A 166 10.55 10.27 -16.95
C LYS A 166 9.82 9.86 -18.25
N ASP A 167 9.77 8.55 -18.52
CA ASP A 167 9.16 8.00 -19.74
C ASP A 167 7.67 7.65 -19.52
N ALA A 168 7.20 7.63 -18.26
CA ALA A 168 5.81 7.35 -17.92
C ALA A 168 4.89 8.48 -18.41
N LYS A 169 3.83 8.09 -19.12
CA LYS A 169 2.75 8.96 -19.57
C LYS A 169 1.40 8.35 -19.23
N ILE A 170 0.58 9.08 -18.50
CA ILE A 170 -0.74 8.62 -18.08
C ILE A 170 -1.78 9.63 -18.54
N SER A 171 -2.83 9.16 -19.22
CA SER A 171 -3.92 10.03 -19.62
C SER A 171 -4.79 10.41 -18.43
N VAL A 172 -4.93 11.71 -18.20
CA VAL A 172 -5.68 12.28 -17.08
C VAL A 172 -6.69 13.31 -17.54
N SER A 173 -7.65 13.62 -16.70
CA SER A 173 -8.61 14.70 -16.93
C SER A 173 -8.77 15.58 -15.69
N LEU A 174 -9.12 16.83 -15.90
CA LEU A 174 -9.52 17.77 -14.86
C LEU A 174 -10.96 17.49 -14.46
N LYS A 175 -11.23 17.24 -13.19
CA LYS A 175 -12.57 16.84 -12.72
C LYS A 175 -13.65 17.92 -12.99
N SER A 176 -13.29 19.19 -12.97
CA SER A 176 -14.25 20.30 -13.14
C SER A 176 -14.63 20.54 -14.59
N THR A 177 -13.73 20.31 -15.55
CA THR A 177 -13.90 20.68 -16.96
C THR A 177 -13.88 19.48 -17.92
N ASN A 178 -13.53 18.29 -17.40
CA ASN A 178 -13.25 17.07 -18.18
C ASN A 178 -12.15 17.27 -19.26
N ALA A 179 -11.36 18.34 -19.17
CA ALA A 179 -10.26 18.57 -20.08
C ALA A 179 -9.19 17.50 -19.91
N ILE A 180 -8.78 16.89 -21.03
CA ILE A 180 -7.82 15.79 -21.06
C ILE A 180 -6.42 16.35 -21.23
N GLY A 181 -5.43 15.66 -20.62
CA GLY A 181 -4.02 15.94 -20.77
C GLY A 181 -3.17 14.71 -20.44
N SER A 182 -1.87 14.85 -20.69
CA SER A 182 -0.86 13.82 -20.44
C SER A 182 -0.12 14.13 -19.13
N LEU A 183 -0.26 13.26 -18.13
CA LEU A 183 0.50 13.33 -16.89
C LEU A 183 1.91 12.82 -17.12
N VAL A 184 2.91 13.63 -16.76
CA VAL A 184 4.35 13.33 -16.87
C VAL A 184 5.08 13.75 -15.61
N TRP A 185 6.23 13.10 -15.32
CA TRP A 185 7.11 13.42 -14.20
C TRP A 185 8.53 13.74 -14.69
N GLY A 186 9.29 14.52 -13.91
CA GLY A 186 10.72 14.70 -14.11
C GLY A 186 11.14 15.71 -15.17
N ASP A 187 10.20 16.37 -15.85
CA ASP A 187 10.50 17.26 -16.97
C ASP A 187 11.15 18.59 -16.52
N ARG A 188 10.70 19.16 -15.41
CA ARG A 188 11.20 20.44 -14.86
C ARG A 188 11.70 20.35 -13.43
N ASN A 189 11.31 19.30 -12.71
CA ASN A 189 11.61 19.11 -11.30
C ASN A 189 11.58 17.62 -10.94
N SER A 190 12.56 17.15 -10.20
CA SER A 190 12.63 15.77 -9.67
C SER A 190 11.90 15.61 -8.32
N ASP A 191 11.00 16.54 -7.96
CA ASP A 191 10.21 16.44 -6.73
C ASP A 191 9.25 15.24 -6.81
N VAL A 192 9.38 14.31 -5.87
CA VAL A 192 8.58 13.07 -5.78
C VAL A 192 7.11 13.33 -5.46
N ARG A 193 6.76 14.56 -5.05
CA ARG A 193 5.40 14.97 -4.69
C ARG A 193 4.69 15.76 -5.79
N LYS A 194 5.38 16.07 -6.89
CA LYS A 194 4.87 16.91 -7.97
C LYS A 194 4.95 16.18 -9.30
N ALA A 195 4.00 16.49 -10.17
CA ALA A 195 3.99 16.07 -11.56
C ALA A 195 3.41 17.17 -12.42
N PHE A 196 3.47 17.01 -13.73
CA PHE A 196 2.98 17.99 -14.69
C PHE A 196 1.95 17.35 -15.61
N ILE A 197 0.90 18.12 -15.93
CA ILE A 197 -0.04 17.76 -16.98
C ILE A 197 0.31 18.60 -18.19
N LYS A 198 0.60 17.95 -19.31
CA LYS A 198 0.84 18.56 -20.62
C LYS A 198 -0.37 18.38 -21.53
N ASP A 199 -0.34 19.05 -22.65
CA ASP A 199 -1.31 18.91 -23.75
C ASP A 199 -2.74 19.36 -23.38
N VAL A 200 -2.90 20.20 -22.34
CA VAL A 200 -4.19 20.83 -22.02
C VAL A 200 -4.35 22.07 -22.86
N ALA A 201 -5.46 22.20 -23.60
CA ALA A 201 -5.70 23.35 -24.46
C ALA A 201 -5.76 24.66 -23.65
N ASN A 202 -5.12 25.73 -24.15
CA ASN A 202 -4.93 27.00 -23.44
C ASN A 202 -6.23 27.77 -23.13
N HIS A 203 -7.31 27.51 -23.88
CA HIS A 203 -8.63 28.13 -23.65
C HIS A 203 -9.38 27.53 -22.43
N ILE A 204 -8.87 26.43 -21.86
CA ILE A 204 -9.49 25.78 -20.71
C ILE A 204 -9.21 26.58 -19.43
N GLN A 205 -10.27 26.90 -18.71
CA GLN A 205 -10.14 27.55 -17.40
C GLN A 205 -9.72 26.59 -16.32
N VAL A 206 -8.46 26.67 -15.91
CA VAL A 206 -7.88 25.85 -14.86
C VAL A 206 -8.12 26.48 -13.50
N LYS A 207 -8.70 25.72 -12.56
CA LYS A 207 -8.92 26.15 -11.17
C LYS A 207 -7.86 25.58 -10.26
N LEU A 208 -7.27 26.38 -9.37
CA LEU A 208 -6.38 25.90 -8.31
C LEU A 208 -7.14 24.95 -7.39
N ARG A 209 -6.46 23.91 -6.91
CA ARG A 209 -7.01 22.83 -6.07
C ARG A 209 -8.09 21.99 -6.75
N ASP A 210 -8.28 22.11 -8.07
CA ASP A 210 -9.12 21.14 -8.78
C ASP A 210 -8.48 19.77 -8.75
N THR A 211 -9.32 18.74 -8.69
CA THR A 211 -8.87 17.35 -8.64
C THR A 211 -8.56 16.86 -10.03
N VAL A 212 -7.40 16.23 -10.16
CA VAL A 212 -6.99 15.50 -11.37
C VAL A 212 -7.29 14.03 -11.19
N ILE A 213 -7.93 13.42 -12.17
CA ILE A 213 -8.35 12.03 -12.19
C ILE A 213 -7.87 11.37 -13.48
N THR A 214 -7.81 10.04 -13.52
CA THR A 214 -7.58 9.30 -14.78
C THR A 214 -8.75 9.50 -15.73
N SER A 215 -8.44 9.66 -17.03
CA SER A 215 -9.45 9.96 -18.05
C SER A 215 -10.23 8.71 -18.51
N GLY A 216 -9.69 7.49 -18.31
CA GLY A 216 -10.20 6.26 -18.91
C GLY A 216 -9.66 5.97 -20.31
N PHE A 217 -8.86 6.88 -20.88
CA PHE A 217 -8.16 6.64 -22.14
C PHE A 217 -6.77 6.05 -21.86
N GLY A 218 -6.61 4.76 -22.06
CA GLY A 218 -5.39 4.00 -21.74
C GLY A 218 -5.64 2.89 -20.74
N SER A 219 -4.60 2.47 -20.00
CA SER A 219 -4.69 1.30 -19.12
C SER A 219 -5.53 1.53 -17.86
N PHE A 220 -5.67 2.77 -17.40
CA PHE A 220 -6.37 3.07 -16.14
C PHE A 220 -7.88 3.21 -16.32
N PRO A 221 -8.70 2.61 -15.42
CA PRO A 221 -10.12 2.96 -15.32
C PRO A 221 -10.32 4.46 -15.12
N PRO A 222 -11.43 5.04 -15.60
CA PRO A 222 -11.72 6.46 -15.39
C PRO A 222 -11.99 6.78 -13.91
N GLY A 223 -11.64 8.00 -13.49
CA GLY A 223 -12.01 8.54 -12.19
C GLY A 223 -11.08 8.19 -11.02
N ILE A 224 -9.94 7.53 -11.26
CA ILE A 224 -8.94 7.29 -10.21
C ILE A 224 -8.24 8.61 -9.87
N PRO A 225 -8.20 9.04 -8.59
CA PRO A 225 -7.58 10.29 -8.19
C PRO A 225 -6.05 10.24 -8.38
N VAL A 226 -5.48 11.34 -8.86
CA VAL A 226 -4.04 11.49 -9.11
C VAL A 226 -3.44 12.54 -8.19
N GLY A 227 -4.05 13.72 -8.13
CA GLY A 227 -3.54 14.84 -7.35
C GLY A 227 -4.42 16.07 -7.42
N LEU A 228 -3.91 17.17 -6.87
CA LEU A 228 -4.55 18.50 -6.90
C LEU A 228 -3.69 19.47 -7.70
N ILE A 229 -4.33 20.35 -8.45
CA ILE A 229 -3.65 21.43 -9.16
C ILE A 229 -2.99 22.39 -8.16
N SER A 230 -1.67 22.48 -8.21
CA SER A 230 -0.85 23.35 -7.38
C SER A 230 -0.52 24.68 -8.07
N ASN A 231 -0.36 24.66 -9.40
CA ASN A 231 -0.12 25.85 -10.21
C ASN A 231 -0.89 25.75 -11.52
N LYS A 232 -1.54 26.87 -11.95
CA LYS A 232 -2.37 26.93 -13.17
C LYS A 232 -1.60 26.73 -14.48
N GLY A 233 -0.28 26.69 -14.39
CA GLY A 233 0.59 26.54 -15.53
C GLY A 233 1.02 27.86 -16.17
N ILE A 234 2.05 27.74 -17.00
CA ILE A 234 2.59 28.82 -17.83
C ILE A 234 2.27 28.47 -19.28
N SER A 235 1.65 29.38 -20.00
CA SER A 235 1.57 29.28 -21.46
C SER A 235 2.99 29.46 -22.01
N THR A 236 3.53 28.43 -22.64
CA THR A 236 4.88 28.42 -23.22
C THR A 236 4.90 28.92 -24.67
N GLY A 237 3.98 29.82 -25.03
CA GLY A 237 3.87 30.30 -26.40
C GLY A 237 3.14 29.40 -27.37
N ASP A 238 2.88 28.13 -26.97
CA ASP A 238 2.10 27.15 -27.71
C ASP A 238 0.62 27.20 -27.34
N ASN A 239 -0.23 26.55 -28.13
CA ASN A 239 -1.67 26.43 -27.86
C ASN A 239 -2.01 25.57 -26.64
N PHE A 240 -1.01 25.12 -25.88
CA PHE A 240 -1.17 24.20 -24.75
C PHE A 240 -0.61 24.78 -23.45
N LEU A 241 -1.22 24.38 -22.33
CA LEU A 241 -0.80 24.66 -20.97
C LEU A 241 -0.03 23.48 -20.38
N THR A 242 1.02 23.79 -19.61
CA THR A 242 1.67 22.83 -18.70
C THR A 242 1.26 23.18 -17.27
N ILE A 243 0.50 22.30 -16.62
CA ILE A 243 -0.11 22.51 -15.31
C ILE A 243 0.67 21.70 -14.27
N GLU A 244 1.09 22.33 -13.15
CA GLU A 244 1.73 21.61 -12.05
C GLU A 244 0.67 21.06 -11.09
N ILE A 245 0.82 19.78 -10.70
CA ILE A 245 -0.03 19.15 -9.71
C ILE A 245 0.78 18.62 -8.52
N ARG A 246 0.16 18.58 -7.35
CA ARG A 246 0.63 17.86 -6.17
C ARG A 246 -0.03 16.50 -6.13
N LEU A 247 0.78 15.44 -6.15
CA LEU A 247 0.32 14.05 -6.12
C LEU A 247 -0.33 13.71 -4.76
N PHE A 248 -1.33 12.83 -4.76
CA PHE A 248 -1.94 12.30 -3.53
C PHE A 248 -1.07 11.23 -2.88
N ASN A 249 -0.34 10.44 -3.68
CA ASN A 249 0.51 9.39 -3.17
C ASN A 249 1.83 9.94 -2.60
N ASP A 250 2.24 9.42 -1.46
CA ASP A 250 3.62 9.45 -1.00
C ASP A 250 4.32 8.18 -1.48
N PHE A 251 5.11 8.30 -2.55
CA PHE A 251 5.82 7.18 -3.15
C PHE A 251 6.90 6.59 -2.23
N SER A 252 7.40 7.36 -1.26
CA SER A 252 8.46 6.91 -0.34
C SER A 252 7.95 5.88 0.68
N THR A 253 6.65 5.85 0.94
CA THR A 253 6.03 5.02 1.98
C THR A 253 5.14 3.89 1.44
N LEU A 254 5.20 3.61 0.14
CA LEU A 254 4.39 2.56 -0.48
C LEU A 254 4.80 1.18 0.02
N GLN A 255 3.88 0.50 0.71
CA GLN A 255 4.06 -0.87 1.20
C GLN A 255 3.15 -1.87 0.45
N TYR A 256 1.90 -1.47 0.19
CA TYR A 256 0.92 -2.26 -0.54
C TYR A 256 0.37 -1.48 -1.72
N VAL A 257 0.15 -2.21 -2.81
CA VAL A 257 -0.45 -1.69 -4.04
C VAL A 257 -1.52 -2.65 -4.53
N TYR A 258 -2.41 -2.14 -5.38
CA TYR A 258 -3.44 -2.94 -6.04
C TYR A 258 -3.21 -2.90 -7.54
N VAL A 259 -3.01 -4.08 -8.13
CA VAL A 259 -3.00 -4.25 -9.58
C VAL A 259 -4.45 -4.38 -10.05
N ILE A 260 -4.82 -3.61 -11.04
CA ILE A 260 -6.17 -3.62 -11.61
C ILE A 260 -6.15 -4.53 -12.85
N LYS A 261 -6.97 -5.56 -12.83
CA LYS A 261 -7.20 -6.43 -13.99
C LYS A 261 -8.52 -6.03 -14.64
N ASP A 262 -8.45 -5.62 -15.91
CA ASP A 262 -9.60 -5.40 -16.76
C ASP A 262 -9.87 -6.68 -17.56
N LYS A 263 -11.08 -7.23 -17.46
CA LYS A 263 -11.48 -8.43 -18.20
C LYS A 263 -11.60 -8.21 -19.70
N LEU A 264 -11.84 -6.96 -20.11
CA LEU A 264 -12.00 -6.58 -21.52
C LEU A 264 -10.70 -6.12 -22.18
N ALA A 265 -9.61 -5.98 -21.42
CA ALA A 265 -8.32 -5.46 -21.94
C ALA A 265 -7.77 -6.27 -23.10
N GLN A 266 -7.87 -7.60 -23.08
CA GLN A 266 -7.39 -8.46 -24.15
C GLN A 266 -8.24 -8.31 -25.42
N GLU A 267 -9.56 -8.18 -25.27
CA GLU A 267 -10.48 -7.97 -26.39
C GLU A 267 -10.26 -6.60 -27.03
N GLN A 268 -10.11 -5.56 -26.22
CA GLN A 268 -9.78 -4.21 -26.67
C GLN A 268 -8.46 -4.19 -27.46
N LYS A 269 -7.40 -4.79 -26.92
CA LYS A 269 -6.09 -4.88 -27.58
C LYS A 269 -6.16 -5.65 -28.91
N ALA A 270 -6.96 -6.72 -28.97
CA ALA A 270 -7.17 -7.48 -30.18
C ALA A 270 -7.91 -6.68 -31.26
N LEU A 271 -8.80 -5.76 -30.88
CA LEU A 271 -9.48 -4.85 -31.79
C LEU A 271 -8.55 -3.74 -32.29
N GLU A 272 -7.75 -3.15 -31.40
CA GLU A 272 -6.78 -2.12 -31.76
C GLU A 272 -5.72 -2.62 -32.74
N LEU A 273 -5.27 -3.87 -32.62
CA LEU A 273 -4.32 -4.50 -33.54
C LEU A 273 -4.90 -4.73 -34.96
N LYS A 274 -6.24 -4.71 -35.09
CA LYS A 274 -6.91 -4.85 -36.42
C LYS A 274 -7.07 -3.52 -37.15
N LEU A 275 -6.86 -2.39 -36.44
CA LEU A 275 -6.89 -1.09 -37.11
C LEU A 275 -5.66 -0.95 -38.01
N PRO A 276 -5.80 -0.51 -39.27
CA PRO A 276 -4.65 -0.26 -40.15
C PRO A 276 -3.79 0.83 -39.47
N ASN A 277 -2.48 0.56 -39.35
CA ASN A 277 -1.50 1.58 -38.93
C ASN A 277 -1.55 2.69 -40.00
N GLU A 278 -2.26 3.78 -39.72
CA GLU A 278 -2.05 5.02 -40.46
C GLU A 278 -0.65 5.54 -40.05
N GLN A 279 0.30 5.32 -40.97
CA GLN A 279 1.66 5.91 -40.89
C GLN A 279 1.59 7.38 -41.32
#